data_20443d3f034dbc40baa8a2fe77827cd0
#
_entry.id   20443d3f034dbc40baa8a2fe77827cd0
#
_cell.length_a   1.000
_cell.length_b   1.000
_cell.length_c   1.000
_cell.angle_alpha   90.00
_cell.angle_beta   90.00
_cell.angle_gamma   90.00
#
_symmetry.space_group_name_H-M   'P 1'
#
loop_
_entity.id
_entity.type
_entity.pdbx_description
1 polymer ?
#
loop_
_entity_poly.entity_id
_entity_poly.type
_entity_poly.pdbx_seq_one_letter_code
_entity_poly.pdbx_strand_id
1 'polypeptide(L)'
;MTSLVFDTTALSHFARAGRTDTLRMVVADDEPILLAEVVAELARGVSGYPSLGSAAAGDWLKQAELEELQEIAAFARYKGELGGGPERNNGEAAVLAWVSVNGGIAIIDEAAARAIGDRESLQVRGTPWLLIRSFKTGALDRATVEATVDDLIGTGMRLPFSTGSGLFAWAYEAGILP
;
A
#
# COMPACT_ATOMS: atom_id res chain seq x y z
N MET A 1 13.96 -8.54 -8.40
CA MET A 1 13.06 -7.36 -8.33
C MET A 1 11.68 -7.89 -8.01
N THR A 2 11.07 -7.43 -6.93
CA THR A 2 9.75 -7.91 -6.48
C THR A 2 8.68 -6.91 -6.89
N SER A 3 7.57 -7.38 -7.49
CA SER A 3 6.44 -6.50 -7.80
C SER A 3 5.70 -6.15 -6.50
N LEU A 4 5.61 -4.85 -6.20
CA LEU A 4 4.85 -4.29 -5.07
C LEU A 4 3.64 -3.55 -5.62
N VAL A 5 2.44 -4.07 -5.40
CA VAL A 5 1.20 -3.52 -5.94
C VAL A 5 0.51 -2.70 -4.85
N PHE A 6 0.39 -1.40 -5.08
CA PHE A 6 -0.06 -0.46 -4.06
C PHE A 6 -1.55 -0.19 -4.11
N ASP A 7 -2.18 -0.24 -2.94
CA ASP A 7 -3.51 0.30 -2.72
C ASP A 7 -3.49 1.82 -2.50
N THR A 8 -4.63 2.44 -2.66
CA THR A 8 -4.87 3.89 -2.49
C THR A 8 -4.45 4.40 -1.12
N THR A 9 -4.71 3.64 -0.04
CA THR A 9 -4.50 4.07 1.35
C THR A 9 -3.03 4.39 1.62
N ALA A 10 -2.12 3.47 1.31
CA ALA A 10 -0.69 3.68 1.53
C ALA A 10 -0.18 4.91 0.75
N LEU A 11 -0.43 4.97 -0.56
CA LEU A 11 0.01 6.08 -1.42
C LEU A 11 -0.57 7.42 -0.95
N SER A 12 -1.85 7.45 -0.60
CA SER A 12 -2.54 8.65 -0.12
C SER A 12 -1.89 9.21 1.16
N HIS A 13 -1.62 8.35 2.14
CA HIS A 13 -1.01 8.79 3.39
C HIS A 13 0.42 9.28 3.21
N PHE A 14 1.25 8.58 2.42
CA PHE A 14 2.60 9.05 2.10
C PHE A 14 2.59 10.41 1.36
N ALA A 15 1.68 10.60 0.40
CA ALA A 15 1.56 11.87 -0.32
C ALA A 15 1.11 13.01 0.59
N ARG A 16 0.11 12.79 1.44
CA ARG A 16 -0.41 13.77 2.39
C ARG A 16 0.59 14.12 3.50
N ALA A 17 1.43 13.17 3.87
CA ALA A 17 2.52 13.36 4.83
C ALA A 17 3.76 14.07 4.21
N GLY A 18 3.76 14.33 2.90
CA GLY A 18 4.95 14.85 2.21
C GLY A 18 6.11 13.87 2.16
N ARG A 19 5.82 12.56 2.23
CA ARG A 19 6.80 11.46 2.30
C ARG A 19 6.87 10.61 1.02
N THR A 20 6.46 11.17 -0.12
CA THR A 20 6.53 10.47 -1.42
C THR A 20 7.96 10.08 -1.79
N ASP A 21 8.95 10.98 -1.57
CA ASP A 21 10.35 10.66 -1.83
C ASP A 21 10.87 9.55 -0.90
N THR A 22 10.43 9.54 0.36
CA THR A 22 10.75 8.46 1.29
C THR A 22 10.20 7.13 0.78
N LEU A 23 8.95 7.10 0.30
CA LEU A 23 8.35 5.90 -0.28
C LEU A 23 9.14 5.41 -1.51
N ARG A 24 9.54 6.34 -2.39
CA ARG A 24 10.38 6.04 -3.55
C ARG A 24 11.71 5.38 -3.16
N MET A 25 12.36 5.86 -2.10
CA MET A 25 13.58 5.23 -1.56
C MET A 25 13.32 3.82 -1.03
N VAL A 26 12.20 3.62 -0.32
CA VAL A 26 11.81 2.33 0.26
C VAL A 26 11.61 1.25 -0.79
N VAL A 27 11.16 1.61 -1.99
CA VAL A 27 10.84 0.67 -3.08
C VAL A 27 11.86 0.70 -4.23
N ALA A 28 13.01 1.36 -4.04
CA ALA A 28 13.98 1.58 -5.14
C ALA A 28 14.51 0.30 -5.80
N ASP A 29 14.56 -0.81 -5.05
CA ASP A 29 15.04 -2.11 -5.53
C ASP A 29 13.88 -3.02 -6.00
N ASP A 30 12.65 -2.52 -6.02
CA ASP A 30 11.45 -3.26 -6.39
C ASP A 30 10.82 -2.69 -7.68
N GLU A 31 9.75 -3.35 -8.15
CA GLU A 31 8.87 -2.85 -9.20
C GLU A 31 7.55 -2.38 -8.57
N PRO A 32 7.42 -1.09 -8.22
CA PRO A 32 6.18 -0.57 -7.66
C PRO A 32 5.13 -0.40 -8.76
N ILE A 33 3.96 -1.03 -8.56
CA ILE A 33 2.87 -1.07 -9.53
C ILE A 33 1.67 -0.28 -9.01
N LEU A 34 1.09 0.52 -9.90
CA LEU A 34 -0.09 1.33 -9.67
C LEU A 34 -1.19 0.97 -10.67
N LEU A 35 -2.29 0.41 -10.20
CA LEU A 35 -3.41 0.01 -11.04
C LEU A 35 -4.33 1.19 -11.39
N ALA A 36 -4.99 1.12 -12.53
CA ALA A 36 -5.89 2.16 -13.03
C ALA A 36 -7.02 2.50 -12.03
N GLU A 37 -7.54 1.52 -11.30
CA GLU A 37 -8.56 1.70 -10.26
C GLU A 37 -8.04 2.56 -9.10
N VAL A 38 -6.78 2.34 -8.71
CA VAL A 38 -6.11 3.12 -7.65
C VAL A 38 -5.84 4.54 -8.15
N VAL A 39 -5.41 4.71 -9.41
CA VAL A 39 -5.26 6.04 -10.03
C VAL A 39 -6.59 6.80 -10.00
N ALA A 40 -7.69 6.14 -10.36
CA ALA A 40 -9.02 6.75 -10.34
C ALA A 40 -9.47 7.15 -8.92
N GLU A 41 -9.15 6.34 -7.91
CA GLU A 41 -9.43 6.68 -6.51
C GLU A 41 -8.60 7.87 -6.02
N LEU A 42 -7.29 7.89 -6.30
CA LEU A 42 -6.42 9.02 -5.97
C LEU A 42 -6.90 10.31 -6.64
N ALA A 43 -7.29 10.24 -7.92
CA ALA A 43 -7.80 11.38 -8.67
C ALA A 43 -9.06 11.99 -8.04
N ARG A 44 -9.96 11.18 -7.50
CA ARG A 44 -11.14 11.67 -6.75
C ARG A 44 -10.76 12.41 -5.47
N GLY A 45 -9.65 12.05 -4.85
CA GLY A 45 -9.15 12.69 -3.63
C GLY A 45 -8.42 14.01 -3.85
N VAL A 46 -8.01 14.34 -5.08
CA VAL A 46 -7.17 15.52 -5.41
C VAL A 46 -7.82 16.84 -4.99
N SER A 47 -9.14 16.96 -5.08
CA SER A 47 -9.85 18.18 -4.66
C SER A 47 -9.67 18.49 -3.17
N GLY A 48 -9.58 17.46 -2.33
CA GLY A 48 -9.30 17.61 -0.89
C GLY A 48 -7.81 17.64 -0.55
N TYR A 49 -7.01 16.94 -1.34
CA TYR A 49 -5.56 16.77 -1.12
C TYR A 49 -4.78 16.84 -2.43
N PRO A 50 -4.35 18.04 -2.87
CA PRO A 50 -3.66 18.24 -4.15
C PRO A 50 -2.40 17.39 -4.34
N SER A 51 -1.71 17.01 -3.24
CA SER A 51 -0.52 16.14 -3.27
C SER A 51 -0.78 14.74 -3.86
N LEU A 52 -2.03 14.27 -3.88
CA LEU A 52 -2.39 12.98 -4.47
C LEU A 52 -2.18 12.96 -5.98
N GLY A 53 -2.37 14.10 -6.66
CA GLY A 53 -2.13 14.20 -8.10
C GLY A 53 -0.67 13.92 -8.47
N SER A 54 0.28 14.47 -7.70
CA SER A 54 1.71 14.22 -7.93
C SER A 54 2.14 12.80 -7.56
N ALA A 55 1.51 12.20 -6.55
CA ALA A 55 1.78 10.80 -6.19
C ALA A 55 1.33 9.83 -7.30
N ALA A 56 0.17 10.06 -7.91
CA ALA A 56 -0.33 9.23 -9.00
C ALA A 56 0.44 9.42 -10.32
N ALA A 57 1.04 10.60 -10.53
CA ALA A 57 1.79 10.94 -11.75
C ALA A 57 3.29 10.60 -11.68
N GLY A 58 3.75 9.99 -10.59
CA GLY A 58 5.16 9.67 -10.39
C GLY A 58 5.71 8.68 -11.44
N ASP A 59 6.80 9.03 -12.10
CA ASP A 59 7.50 8.22 -13.11
C ASP A 59 8.15 6.94 -12.55
N TRP A 60 8.21 6.83 -11.24
CA TRP A 60 8.75 5.68 -10.50
C TRP A 60 7.70 4.57 -10.26
N LEU A 61 6.42 4.85 -10.50
CA LEU A 61 5.32 3.87 -10.42
C LEU A 61 5.01 3.35 -11.83
N LYS A 62 5.11 2.05 -12.00
CA LYS A 62 4.67 1.38 -13.22
C LYS A 62 3.15 1.31 -13.23
N GLN A 63 2.53 2.00 -14.15
CA GLN A 63 1.08 1.89 -14.33
C GLN A 63 0.71 0.58 -15.01
N ALA A 64 -0.38 -0.03 -14.54
CA ALA A 64 -0.93 -1.27 -15.10
C ALA A 64 -2.47 -1.25 -15.05
N GLU A 65 -3.08 -2.08 -15.86
CA GLU A 65 -4.54 -2.26 -15.96
C GLU A 65 -4.86 -3.75 -15.84
N LEU A 66 -6.08 -4.06 -15.43
CA LEU A 66 -6.61 -5.42 -15.44
C LEU A 66 -7.12 -5.72 -16.86
N GLU A 67 -6.35 -6.45 -17.65
CA GLU A 67 -6.66 -6.72 -19.07
C GLU A 67 -7.09 -8.17 -19.29
N GLU A 68 -6.53 -9.10 -18.53
CA GLU A 68 -6.79 -10.52 -18.69
C GLU A 68 -8.16 -10.91 -18.09
N LEU A 69 -8.85 -11.85 -18.76
CA LEU A 69 -10.15 -12.32 -18.29
C LEU A 69 -10.11 -12.86 -16.85
N GLN A 70 -9.00 -13.49 -16.46
CA GLN A 70 -8.80 -14.01 -15.10
C GLN A 70 -8.69 -12.88 -14.08
N GLU A 71 -8.01 -11.77 -14.40
CA GLU A 71 -7.90 -10.59 -13.55
C GLU A 71 -9.27 -9.92 -13.37
N ILE A 72 -10.01 -9.73 -14.46
CA ILE A 72 -11.35 -9.13 -14.44
C ILE A 72 -12.32 -9.99 -13.61
N ALA A 73 -12.28 -11.31 -13.78
CA ALA A 73 -13.10 -12.22 -12.98
C ALA A 73 -12.72 -12.20 -11.50
N ALA A 74 -11.41 -12.16 -11.17
CA ALA A 74 -10.93 -12.04 -9.81
C ALA A 74 -11.35 -10.70 -9.19
N PHE A 75 -11.23 -9.60 -9.93
CA PHE A 75 -11.69 -8.27 -9.50
C PHE A 75 -13.18 -8.29 -9.14
N ALA A 76 -14.04 -8.82 -10.02
CA ALA A 76 -15.48 -8.90 -9.76
C ALA A 76 -15.78 -9.70 -8.48
N ARG A 77 -15.07 -10.80 -8.24
CA ARG A 77 -15.19 -11.62 -7.05
C ARG A 77 -14.77 -10.87 -5.78
N TYR A 78 -13.56 -10.29 -5.75
CA TYR A 78 -13.07 -9.55 -4.57
C TYR A 78 -13.89 -8.29 -4.30
N LYS A 79 -14.33 -7.61 -5.35
CA LYS A 79 -15.24 -6.47 -5.25
C LYS A 79 -16.57 -6.87 -4.60
N GLY A 80 -17.12 -8.01 -4.98
CA GLY A 80 -18.33 -8.56 -4.38
C GLY A 80 -18.14 -8.89 -2.88
N GLU A 81 -17.00 -9.47 -2.50
CA GLU A 81 -16.69 -9.79 -1.11
C GLU A 81 -16.45 -8.57 -0.24
N LEU A 82 -15.68 -7.59 -0.72
CA LEU A 82 -15.39 -6.35 0.00
C LEU A 82 -16.64 -5.46 0.12
N GLY A 83 -17.55 -5.53 -0.84
CA GLY A 83 -18.78 -4.73 -0.86
C GLY A 83 -18.53 -3.22 -0.98
N GLY A 84 -19.41 -2.43 -0.36
CA GLY A 84 -19.22 -0.97 -0.25
C GLY A 84 -19.76 -0.14 -1.41
N GLY A 85 -20.51 -0.73 -2.34
CA GLY A 85 -21.10 -0.04 -3.49
C GLY A 85 -20.12 0.18 -4.65
N PRO A 86 -20.58 0.82 -5.75
CA PRO A 86 -19.84 0.84 -7.02
C PRO A 86 -18.45 1.50 -6.96
N GLU A 87 -18.27 2.49 -6.10
CA GLU A 87 -17.05 3.30 -6.08
C GLU A 87 -16.11 3.04 -4.89
N ARG A 88 -16.50 2.17 -3.96
CA ARG A 88 -15.68 1.86 -2.77
C ARG A 88 -14.91 0.56 -2.98
N ASN A 89 -13.72 0.47 -2.38
CA ASN A 89 -12.89 -0.72 -2.37
C ASN A 89 -12.50 -1.23 -3.78
N ASN A 90 -12.50 -0.35 -4.80
CA ASN A 90 -12.07 -0.73 -6.14
C ASN A 90 -10.56 -0.92 -6.18
N GLY A 91 -9.80 -0.07 -5.49
CA GLY A 91 -8.35 -0.18 -5.37
C GLY A 91 -7.94 -1.51 -4.75
N GLU A 92 -8.48 -1.83 -3.57
CA GLU A 92 -8.18 -3.09 -2.86
C GLU A 92 -8.57 -4.32 -3.69
N ALA A 93 -9.76 -4.28 -4.32
CA ALA A 93 -10.21 -5.39 -5.17
C ALA A 93 -9.30 -5.60 -6.39
N ALA A 94 -8.85 -4.50 -7.03
CA ALA A 94 -7.95 -4.55 -8.17
C ALA A 94 -6.56 -5.09 -7.77
N VAL A 95 -6.01 -4.60 -6.65
CA VAL A 95 -4.72 -5.05 -6.13
C VAL A 95 -4.74 -6.54 -5.80
N LEU A 96 -5.79 -7.02 -5.11
CA LEU A 96 -5.95 -8.44 -4.83
C LEU A 96 -6.09 -9.26 -6.11
N ALA A 97 -6.88 -8.78 -7.09
CA ALA A 97 -7.07 -9.45 -8.37
C ALA A 97 -5.76 -9.58 -9.13
N TRP A 98 -5.03 -8.50 -9.26
CA TRP A 98 -3.74 -8.48 -9.96
C TRP A 98 -2.74 -9.45 -9.32
N VAL A 99 -2.57 -9.38 -7.99
CA VAL A 99 -1.64 -10.25 -7.25
C VAL A 99 -2.06 -11.73 -7.32
N SER A 100 -3.36 -12.03 -7.33
CA SER A 100 -3.85 -13.41 -7.42
C SER A 100 -3.51 -14.09 -8.75
N VAL A 101 -3.34 -13.32 -9.82
CA VAL A 101 -3.04 -13.83 -11.17
C VAL A 101 -1.56 -13.72 -11.50
N ASN A 102 -0.94 -12.57 -11.19
CA ASN A 102 0.43 -12.24 -11.60
C ASN A 102 1.47 -12.50 -10.50
N GLY A 103 1.03 -12.73 -9.28
CA GLY A 103 1.92 -12.81 -8.12
C GLY A 103 2.39 -11.43 -7.64
N GLY A 104 3.44 -11.42 -6.81
CA GLY A 104 3.94 -10.20 -6.18
C GLY A 104 3.39 -10.00 -4.76
N ILE A 105 3.54 -8.79 -4.24
CA ILE A 105 3.11 -8.42 -2.88
C ILE A 105 2.11 -7.27 -2.98
N ALA A 106 0.91 -7.47 -2.47
CA ALA A 106 -0.09 -6.43 -2.30
C ALA A 106 0.26 -5.56 -1.08
N ILE A 107 0.32 -4.24 -1.24
CA ILE A 107 0.52 -3.30 -0.14
C ILE A 107 -0.85 -2.71 0.22
N ILE A 108 -1.49 -3.31 1.22
CA ILE A 108 -2.86 -3.00 1.65
C ILE A 108 -2.91 -2.89 3.17
N ASP A 109 -3.44 -1.80 3.69
CA ASP A 109 -3.58 -1.58 5.13
C ASP A 109 -4.97 -1.97 5.68
N GLU A 110 -6.00 -2.05 4.81
CA GLU A 110 -7.36 -2.41 5.19
C GLU A 110 -7.49 -3.87 5.66
N ALA A 111 -8.07 -4.04 6.86
CA ALA A 111 -8.16 -5.35 7.50
C ALA A 111 -9.01 -6.36 6.71
N ALA A 112 -10.10 -5.92 6.07
CA ALA A 112 -10.97 -6.79 5.30
C ALA A 112 -10.25 -7.38 4.08
N ALA A 113 -9.51 -6.56 3.34
CA ALA A 113 -8.74 -7.00 2.18
C ALA A 113 -7.57 -7.93 2.59
N ARG A 114 -6.90 -7.64 3.72
CA ARG A 114 -5.86 -8.52 4.26
C ARG A 114 -6.42 -9.88 4.66
N ALA A 115 -7.60 -9.94 5.29
CA ALA A 115 -8.24 -11.20 5.65
C ALA A 115 -8.58 -12.06 4.43
N ILE A 116 -8.97 -11.45 3.30
CA ILE A 116 -9.14 -12.14 2.02
C ILE A 116 -7.80 -12.70 1.54
N GLY A 117 -6.76 -11.88 1.54
CA GLY A 117 -5.42 -12.29 1.14
C GLY A 117 -4.89 -13.48 1.96
N ASP A 118 -5.04 -13.43 3.29
CA ASP A 118 -4.61 -14.51 4.18
C ASP A 118 -5.35 -15.82 3.88
N ARG A 119 -6.68 -15.75 3.68
CA ARG A 119 -7.51 -16.92 3.34
C ARG A 119 -7.09 -17.54 2.01
N GLU A 120 -6.70 -16.75 1.05
CA GLU A 120 -6.30 -17.20 -0.29
C GLU A 120 -4.80 -17.39 -0.46
N SER A 121 -4.04 -17.27 0.63
CA SER A 121 -2.57 -17.41 0.65
C SER A 121 -1.85 -16.42 -0.27
N LEU A 122 -2.43 -15.24 -0.50
CA LEU A 122 -1.80 -14.15 -1.23
C LEU A 122 -0.77 -13.44 -0.34
N GLN A 123 0.26 -12.92 -0.95
CA GLN A 123 1.24 -12.10 -0.26
C GLN A 123 0.68 -10.68 -0.04
N VAL A 124 0.01 -10.46 1.09
CA VAL A 124 -0.53 -9.15 1.47
C VAL A 124 0.27 -8.60 2.64
N ARG A 125 0.70 -7.36 2.56
CA ARG A 125 1.48 -6.66 3.58
C ARG A 125 0.93 -5.24 3.75
N GLY A 126 1.08 -4.69 4.95
CA GLY A 126 0.72 -3.30 5.22
C GLY A 126 1.94 -2.37 5.23
N THR A 127 1.68 -1.08 5.34
CA THR A 127 2.69 -0.02 5.49
C THR A 127 3.71 -0.31 6.61
N PRO A 128 3.34 -0.84 7.80
CA PRO A 128 4.32 -1.18 8.84
C PRO A 128 5.38 -2.18 8.37
N TRP A 129 4.96 -3.21 7.63
CA TRP A 129 5.91 -4.18 7.06
C TRP A 129 6.89 -3.52 6.08
N LEU A 130 6.37 -2.64 5.21
CA LEU A 130 7.19 -1.94 4.23
C LEU A 130 8.28 -1.10 4.89
N LEU A 131 7.94 -0.37 5.96
CA LEU A 131 8.87 0.47 6.72
C LEU A 131 9.88 -0.36 7.53
N ILE A 132 9.47 -1.45 8.17
CA ILE A 132 10.42 -2.36 8.86
C ILE A 132 11.35 -3.02 7.85
N ARG A 133 10.85 -3.42 6.68
CA ARG A 133 11.69 -3.96 5.61
C ARG A 133 12.75 -2.96 5.17
N SER A 134 12.38 -1.68 4.96
CA SER A 134 13.33 -0.64 4.57
C SER A 134 14.44 -0.42 5.61
N PHE A 135 14.11 -0.51 6.90
CA PHE A 135 15.09 -0.49 7.98
C PHE A 135 16.02 -1.72 7.92
N LYS A 136 15.47 -2.92 7.74
CA LYS A 136 16.26 -4.18 7.67
C LYS A 136 17.20 -4.21 6.48
N THR A 137 16.84 -3.63 5.36
CA THR A 137 17.69 -3.54 4.16
C THR A 137 18.68 -2.37 4.20
N GLY A 138 18.56 -1.47 5.18
CA GLY A 138 19.39 -0.28 5.28
C GLY A 138 18.99 0.86 4.32
N ALA A 139 17.85 0.74 3.64
CA ALA A 139 17.33 1.81 2.78
C ALA A 139 16.94 3.06 3.59
N LEU A 140 16.45 2.87 4.81
CA LEU A 140 16.18 3.93 5.77
C LEU A 140 16.82 3.61 7.12
N ASP A 141 17.31 4.63 7.81
CA ASP A 141 17.71 4.51 9.20
C ASP A 141 16.50 4.55 10.15
N ARG A 142 16.72 4.18 11.41
CA ARG A 142 15.66 4.13 12.41
C ARG A 142 14.97 5.48 12.62
N ALA A 143 15.74 6.56 12.70
CA ALA A 143 15.21 7.90 12.95
C ALA A 143 14.28 8.34 11.81
N THR A 144 14.67 8.08 10.57
CA THR A 144 13.85 8.37 9.39
C THR A 144 12.57 7.55 9.37
N VAL A 145 12.64 6.27 9.73
CA VAL A 145 11.46 5.39 9.82
C VAL A 145 10.50 5.91 10.90
N GLU A 146 11.00 6.21 12.12
CA GLU A 146 10.18 6.73 13.21
C GLU A 146 9.50 8.05 12.83
N ALA A 147 10.25 8.99 12.26
CA ALA A 147 9.69 10.27 11.79
C ALA A 147 8.65 10.09 10.68
N THR A 148 8.88 9.15 9.75
CA THR A 148 7.91 8.84 8.69
C THR A 148 6.61 8.30 9.28
N VAL A 149 6.69 7.39 10.24
CA VAL A 149 5.51 6.84 10.94
C VAL A 149 4.73 7.94 11.66
N ASP A 150 5.41 8.84 12.38
CA ASP A 150 4.75 9.94 13.08
C ASP A 150 4.01 10.86 12.10
N ASP A 151 4.61 11.17 10.94
CA ASP A 151 3.97 11.96 9.90
C ASP A 151 2.76 11.24 9.27
N LEU A 152 2.85 9.92 9.03
CA LEU A 152 1.73 9.12 8.54
C LEU A 152 0.56 9.11 9.53
N ILE A 153 0.85 8.92 10.82
CA ILE A 153 -0.16 9.02 11.89
C ILE A 153 -0.78 10.42 11.91
N GLY A 154 0.02 11.47 11.72
CA GLY A 154 -0.43 12.86 11.63
C GLY A 154 -1.44 13.11 10.50
N THR A 155 -1.43 12.31 9.45
CA THR A 155 -2.45 12.36 8.38
C THR A 155 -3.75 11.61 8.71
N GLY A 156 -3.83 10.99 9.89
CA GLY A 156 -4.96 10.17 10.31
C GLY A 156 -4.85 8.70 9.90
N MET A 157 -3.66 8.23 9.48
CA MET A 157 -3.44 6.82 9.21
C MET A 157 -3.60 6.00 10.49
N ARG A 158 -4.36 4.91 10.42
CA ARG A 158 -4.59 4.01 11.56
C ARG A 158 -3.59 2.87 11.52
N LEU A 159 -2.71 2.84 12.50
CA LEU A 159 -1.68 1.82 12.67
C LEU A 159 -1.86 1.10 14.03
N PRO A 160 -1.29 -0.09 14.24
CA PRO A 160 -1.41 -0.82 15.52
C PRO A 160 -0.60 -0.20 16.66
N PHE A 161 0.04 0.92 16.44
CA PHE A 161 0.82 1.73 17.40
C PHE A 161 0.52 3.22 17.16
N SER A 162 0.85 4.07 18.13
CA SER A 162 0.51 5.49 18.13
C SER A 162 1.69 6.44 17.91
N THR A 163 2.91 5.91 17.77
CA THR A 163 4.15 6.69 17.57
C THR A 163 5.13 5.95 16.68
N GLY A 164 6.09 6.66 16.10
CA GLY A 164 7.17 6.08 15.31
C GLY A 164 7.99 5.04 16.08
N SER A 165 8.34 5.34 17.32
CA SER A 165 9.04 4.38 18.20
C SER A 165 8.19 3.15 18.51
N GLY A 166 6.87 3.28 18.53
CA GLY A 166 5.92 2.19 18.72
C GLY A 166 5.98 1.14 17.61
N LEU A 167 6.33 1.52 16.37
CA LEU A 167 6.54 0.58 15.28
C LEU A 167 7.62 -0.47 15.64
N PHE A 168 8.73 -0.04 16.20
CA PHE A 168 9.82 -0.95 16.55
C PHE A 168 9.44 -1.86 17.71
N ALA A 169 8.79 -1.32 18.76
CA ALA A 169 8.28 -2.14 19.86
C ALA A 169 7.31 -3.22 19.35
N TRP A 170 6.36 -2.83 18.51
CA TRP A 170 5.42 -3.74 17.87
C TRP A 170 6.15 -4.80 17.01
N ALA A 171 7.16 -4.41 16.25
CA ALA A 171 7.91 -5.34 15.39
C ALA A 171 8.73 -6.37 16.19
N TYR A 172 9.29 -5.98 17.35
CA TYR A 172 9.94 -6.91 18.27
C TYR A 172 8.95 -7.88 18.92
N GLU A 173 7.81 -7.38 19.40
CA GLU A 173 6.75 -8.19 20.00
C GLU A 173 6.13 -9.18 18.99
N ALA A 174 5.98 -8.76 17.72
CA ALA A 174 5.49 -9.60 16.64
C ALA A 174 6.55 -10.57 16.07
N GLY A 175 7.80 -10.55 16.56
CA GLY A 175 8.90 -11.40 16.09
C GLY A 175 9.36 -11.06 14.65
N ILE A 176 9.07 -9.86 14.15
CA ILE A 176 9.49 -9.38 12.84
C ILE A 176 10.93 -8.87 12.87
N LEU A 177 11.32 -8.31 14.01
CA LEU A 177 12.68 -7.96 14.37
C LEU A 177 13.21 -8.92 15.47
N PRO A 178 14.53 -9.27 15.41
CA PRO A 178 15.16 -10.14 16.42
C PRO A 178 15.31 -9.46 17.76
#